data_eeb1759655a05ba9c4b1d706579bf74d
#
_entry.id   eeb1759655a05ba9c4b1d706579bf74d
#
_cell.length_a   1.000
_cell.length_b   1.000
_cell.length_c   1.000
_cell.angle_alpha   90.00
_cell.angle_beta   90.00
_cell.angle_gamma   90.00
#
_symmetry.space_group_name_H-M   'P 1'
#
loop_
_entity.id
_entity.type
_entity.pdbx_description
1 polymer ?
#
loop_
_entity_poly.entity_id
_entity_poly.type
_entity_poly.pdbx_seq_one_letter_code
_entity_poly.pdbx_strand_id
1 'polypeptide(L)'
;MLTLAIAAALVAAPDAGPGSPGQLRKDFGACLNKFVEASVKDRLAPDAFTTAAKAACASKEAAFRKSIIDADLRMKIKQSEAEENANMQVEDYVVNAADKYAGYVAEAPKPAEAPKLAEAPK
;
A
#
# COMPACT_ATOMS: atom_id res chain seq x y z
N MET A 1 40.85 39.07 13.31
CA MET A 1 40.45 38.06 12.34
C MET A 1 39.17 37.40 12.84
N LEU A 2 38.05 37.79 12.26
CA LEU A 2 36.74 37.25 12.64
C LEU A 2 36.45 36.05 11.72
N THR A 3 36.49 34.86 12.27
CA THR A 3 36.05 33.65 11.56
C THR A 3 34.55 33.54 11.69
N LEU A 4 33.84 33.81 10.58
CA LEU A 4 32.40 33.57 10.49
C LEU A 4 32.20 32.08 10.31
N ALA A 5 31.69 31.40 11.32
CA ALA A 5 31.22 30.04 11.22
C ALA A 5 29.83 30.06 10.59
N ILE A 6 29.74 29.65 9.33
CA ILE A 6 28.46 29.45 8.65
C ILE A 6 27.95 28.10 9.10
N ALA A 7 27.00 28.11 10.02
CA ALA A 7 26.24 26.91 10.37
C ALA A 7 25.27 26.64 9.23
N ALA A 8 25.59 25.65 8.41
CA ALA A 8 24.66 25.14 7.41
C ALA A 8 23.58 24.36 8.16
N ALA A 9 22.43 24.95 8.29
CA ALA A 9 21.26 24.23 8.78
C ALA A 9 20.83 23.27 7.69
N LEU A 10 21.06 21.98 7.94
CA LEU A 10 20.47 20.93 7.12
C LEU A 10 18.98 20.93 7.39
N VAL A 11 18.24 21.56 6.50
CA VAL A 11 16.78 21.44 6.51
C VAL A 11 16.47 20.05 5.96
N ALA A 12 16.15 19.13 6.84
CA ALA A 12 15.70 17.81 6.42
C ALA A 12 14.41 17.97 5.61
N ALA A 13 14.34 17.33 4.44
CA ALA A 13 13.15 17.35 3.61
C ALA A 13 11.98 16.78 4.43
N PRO A 14 10.77 17.41 4.38
CA PRO A 14 9.63 16.99 5.22
C PRO A 14 9.15 15.57 4.93
N ASP A 15 9.50 15.01 3.78
CA ASP A 15 9.06 13.66 3.40
C ASP A 15 10.12 12.58 3.63
N ALA A 16 11.18 12.87 4.37
CA ALA A 16 12.32 11.95 4.47
C ALA A 16 12.43 11.20 5.79
N GLY A 17 11.72 11.58 6.85
CA GLY A 17 11.86 10.98 8.18
C GLY A 17 10.86 9.86 8.46
N PRO A 18 11.09 9.06 9.54
CA PRO A 18 10.11 8.10 10.01
C PRO A 18 8.80 8.79 10.35
N GLY A 19 7.66 8.21 9.94
CA GLY A 19 6.36 8.81 10.18
C GLY A 19 6.01 9.96 9.24
N SER A 20 6.89 10.33 8.30
CA SER A 20 6.56 11.31 7.27
C SER A 20 5.54 10.71 6.30
N PRO A 21 4.76 11.55 5.58
CA PRO A 21 3.81 11.04 4.60
C PRO A 21 4.46 10.12 3.56
N GLY A 22 5.65 10.47 3.08
CA GLY A 22 6.37 9.66 2.13
C GLY A 22 6.76 8.29 2.69
N GLN A 23 7.22 8.25 3.94
CA GLN A 23 7.58 6.99 4.57
C GLN A 23 6.35 6.13 4.85
N LEU A 24 5.28 6.74 5.34
CA LEU A 24 4.04 6.02 5.63
C LEU A 24 3.42 5.43 4.36
N ARG A 25 3.51 6.14 3.25
CA ARG A 25 3.10 5.63 1.94
C ARG A 25 3.91 4.41 1.54
N LYS A 26 5.24 4.47 1.71
CA LYS A 26 6.12 3.35 1.40
C LYS A 26 5.82 2.15 2.29
N ASP A 27 5.57 2.39 3.56
CA ASP A 27 5.26 1.32 4.50
C ASP A 27 3.96 0.61 4.12
N PHE A 28 2.94 1.37 3.74
CA PHE A 28 1.69 0.81 3.28
C PHE A 28 1.88 0.00 2.00
N GLY A 29 2.58 0.56 1.02
CA GLY A 29 2.89 -0.13 -0.23
C GLY A 29 3.69 -1.40 -0.01
N ALA A 30 4.67 -1.38 0.89
CA ALA A 30 5.46 -2.56 1.23
C ALA A 30 4.60 -3.65 1.88
N CYS A 31 3.69 -3.25 2.76
CA CYS A 31 2.75 -4.19 3.38
C CYS A 31 1.89 -4.88 2.31
N LEU A 32 1.33 -4.11 1.38
CA LEU A 32 0.52 -4.66 0.30
C LEU A 32 1.34 -5.60 -0.60
N ASN A 33 2.57 -5.24 -0.92
CA ASN A 33 3.43 -6.09 -1.75
C ASN A 33 3.75 -7.42 -1.06
N LYS A 34 4.03 -7.40 0.24
CA LYS A 34 4.24 -8.62 1.01
C LYS A 34 2.98 -9.47 1.02
N PHE A 35 1.83 -8.83 1.11
CA PHE A 35 0.57 -9.55 1.09
C PHE A 35 0.32 -10.20 -0.28
N VAL A 36 0.68 -9.52 -1.38
CA VAL A 36 0.61 -10.11 -2.71
C VAL A 36 1.45 -11.39 -2.76
N GLU A 37 2.71 -11.32 -2.31
CA GLU A 37 3.60 -12.47 -2.31
C GLU A 37 3.06 -13.64 -1.48
N ALA A 38 2.56 -13.35 -0.30
CA ALA A 38 1.97 -14.37 0.57
C ALA A 38 0.72 -14.98 -0.06
N SER A 39 -0.10 -14.14 -0.69
CA SER A 39 -1.33 -14.59 -1.34
C SER A 39 -1.06 -15.51 -2.53
N VAL A 40 0.02 -15.25 -3.26
CA VAL A 40 0.45 -16.14 -4.36
C VAL A 40 0.82 -17.51 -3.81
N LYS A 41 1.59 -17.54 -2.72
CA LYS A 41 1.98 -18.80 -2.08
C LYS A 41 0.77 -19.56 -1.56
N ASP A 42 -0.15 -18.85 -0.92
CA ASP A 42 -1.31 -19.45 -0.29
C ASP A 42 -2.44 -19.71 -1.25
N ARG A 43 -2.30 -19.28 -2.50
CA ARG A 43 -3.31 -19.45 -3.55
C ARG A 43 -4.65 -18.88 -3.13
N LEU A 44 -4.61 -17.69 -2.57
CA LEU A 44 -5.82 -17.00 -2.14
C LEU A 44 -6.76 -16.80 -3.32
N ALA A 45 -8.06 -17.00 -3.12
CA ALA A 45 -9.04 -16.75 -4.16
C ALA A 45 -9.00 -15.27 -4.58
N PRO A 46 -8.96 -14.98 -5.88
CA PRO A 46 -8.84 -13.59 -6.34
C PRO A 46 -9.90 -12.64 -5.80
N ASP A 47 -11.13 -13.13 -5.66
CA ASP A 47 -12.23 -12.31 -5.15
C ASP A 47 -12.12 -12.02 -3.66
N ALA A 48 -11.28 -12.74 -2.93
CA ALA A 48 -11.04 -12.50 -1.51
C ALA A 48 -9.85 -11.58 -1.26
N PHE A 49 -9.06 -11.28 -2.29
CA PHE A 49 -7.78 -10.58 -2.11
C PHE A 49 -7.95 -9.20 -1.49
N THR A 50 -8.81 -8.36 -2.05
CA THR A 50 -8.94 -6.97 -1.60
C THR A 50 -9.33 -6.87 -0.13
N THR A 51 -10.34 -7.62 0.30
CA THR A 51 -10.78 -7.60 1.69
C THR A 51 -9.67 -8.10 2.62
N ALA A 52 -9.00 -9.17 2.24
CA ALA A 52 -7.94 -9.74 3.07
C ALA A 52 -6.71 -8.82 3.13
N ALA A 53 -6.35 -8.17 2.02
CA ALA A 53 -5.23 -7.22 1.98
C ALA A 53 -5.50 -6.02 2.87
N LYS A 54 -6.71 -5.47 2.83
CA LYS A 54 -7.08 -4.34 3.67
C LYS A 54 -7.04 -4.72 5.15
N ALA A 55 -7.47 -5.92 5.49
CA ALA A 55 -7.40 -6.39 6.87
C ALA A 55 -5.93 -6.58 7.32
N ALA A 56 -5.11 -7.19 6.48
CA ALA A 56 -3.70 -7.45 6.81
C ALA A 56 -2.89 -6.16 6.97
N CYS A 57 -3.19 -5.13 6.20
CA CYS A 57 -2.45 -3.87 6.19
C CYS A 57 -3.20 -2.72 6.85
N ALA A 58 -4.21 -3.00 7.68
CA ALA A 58 -5.10 -1.99 8.25
C ALA A 58 -4.36 -0.91 9.04
N SER A 59 -3.35 -1.27 9.83
CA SER A 59 -2.61 -0.29 10.62
C SER A 59 -1.77 0.63 9.74
N LYS A 60 -1.16 0.10 8.69
CA LYS A 60 -0.37 0.89 7.75
C LYS A 60 -1.26 1.79 6.90
N GLU A 61 -2.42 1.29 6.51
CA GLU A 61 -3.42 2.09 5.80
C GLU A 61 -3.88 3.27 6.66
N ALA A 62 -4.22 3.02 7.92
CA ALA A 62 -4.70 4.05 8.83
C ALA A 62 -3.65 5.16 9.04
N ALA A 63 -2.39 4.78 9.22
CA ALA A 63 -1.31 5.75 9.39
C ALA A 63 -1.10 6.58 8.13
N PHE A 64 -1.11 5.95 6.96
CA PHE A 64 -0.98 6.66 5.69
C PHE A 64 -2.16 7.61 5.46
N ARG A 65 -3.37 7.12 5.66
CA ARG A 65 -4.59 7.92 5.53
C ARG A 65 -4.53 9.17 6.42
N LYS A 66 -4.16 8.98 7.68
CA LYS A 66 -4.06 10.10 8.62
C LYS A 66 -3.04 11.12 8.14
N SER A 67 -1.91 10.67 7.61
CA SER A 67 -0.87 11.60 7.14
C SER A 67 -1.35 12.48 5.99
N ILE A 68 -2.16 11.93 5.09
CA ILE A 68 -2.74 12.69 3.98
C ILE A 68 -3.70 13.73 4.53
N ILE A 69 -4.60 13.32 5.39
CA ILE A 69 -5.59 14.23 5.98
C ILE A 69 -4.90 15.36 6.74
N ASP A 70 -3.92 15.03 7.56
CA ASP A 70 -3.19 16.05 8.35
C ASP A 70 -2.47 17.05 7.42
N ALA A 71 -1.88 16.58 6.34
CA ALA A 71 -1.21 17.43 5.36
C ALA A 71 -2.21 18.37 4.68
N ASP A 72 -3.34 17.84 4.27
CA ASP A 72 -4.38 18.62 3.58
C ASP A 72 -4.96 19.68 4.52
N LEU A 73 -5.21 19.33 5.79
CA LEU A 73 -5.72 20.29 6.76
C LEU A 73 -4.73 21.43 7.00
N ARG A 74 -3.41 21.13 7.00
CA ARG A 74 -2.40 22.18 7.11
C ARG A 74 -2.42 23.12 5.91
N MET A 75 -2.85 22.64 4.76
CA MET A 75 -3.00 23.44 3.55
C MET A 75 -4.37 24.11 3.45
N LYS A 76 -5.15 24.08 4.51
CA LYS A 76 -6.48 24.70 4.58
C LYS A 76 -7.52 24.03 3.68
N ILE A 77 -7.29 22.79 3.31
CA ILE A 77 -8.30 21.97 2.62
C ILE A 77 -9.33 21.53 3.65
N LYS A 78 -10.58 21.50 3.26
CA LYS A 78 -11.68 21.13 4.16
C LYS A 78 -11.55 19.66 4.57
N GLN A 79 -12.03 19.35 5.77
CA GLN A 79 -11.99 17.98 6.31
C GLN A 79 -12.60 16.96 5.36
N SER A 80 -13.76 17.26 4.80
CA SER A 80 -14.44 16.31 3.89
C SER A 80 -13.63 16.05 2.62
N GLU A 81 -13.01 17.08 2.07
CA GLU A 81 -12.15 16.93 0.89
C GLU A 81 -10.88 16.18 1.23
N ALA A 82 -10.30 16.45 2.40
CA ALA A 82 -9.10 15.75 2.86
C ALA A 82 -9.38 14.24 3.03
N GLU A 83 -10.51 13.90 3.58
CA GLU A 83 -10.91 12.50 3.74
C GLU A 83 -11.12 11.83 2.39
N GLU A 84 -11.76 12.53 1.44
CA GLU A 84 -11.97 12.01 0.10
C GLU A 84 -10.63 11.80 -0.62
N ASN A 85 -9.71 12.76 -0.53
CA ASN A 85 -8.37 12.62 -1.10
C ASN A 85 -7.65 11.42 -0.52
N ALA A 86 -7.74 11.23 0.79
CA ALA A 86 -7.12 10.08 1.44
C ALA A 86 -7.74 8.77 0.97
N ASN A 87 -9.06 8.73 0.82
CA ASN A 87 -9.76 7.55 0.32
C ASN A 87 -9.29 7.19 -1.09
N MET A 88 -9.20 8.18 -1.97
CA MET A 88 -8.74 7.94 -3.34
C MET A 88 -7.33 7.38 -3.37
N GLN A 89 -6.41 7.98 -2.62
CA GLN A 89 -5.02 7.53 -2.62
C GLN A 89 -4.88 6.12 -2.05
N VAL A 90 -5.58 5.82 -0.97
CA VAL A 90 -5.56 4.48 -0.39
C VAL A 90 -6.13 3.45 -1.37
N GLU A 91 -7.26 3.79 -2.00
CA GLU A 91 -7.89 2.89 -2.95
C GLU A 91 -6.99 2.61 -4.15
N ASP A 92 -6.28 3.60 -4.66
CA ASP A 92 -5.34 3.40 -5.77
C ASP A 92 -4.28 2.37 -5.42
N TYR A 93 -3.74 2.41 -4.21
CA TYR A 93 -2.74 1.43 -3.77
C TYR A 93 -3.33 0.03 -3.66
N VAL A 94 -4.54 -0.08 -3.13
CA VAL A 94 -5.22 -1.37 -2.98
C VAL A 94 -5.57 -1.96 -4.34
N VAL A 95 -6.09 -1.14 -5.26
CA VAL A 95 -6.42 -1.58 -6.62
C VAL A 95 -5.17 -2.04 -7.35
N ASN A 96 -4.08 -1.29 -7.25
CA ASN A 96 -2.81 -1.68 -7.87
C ASN A 96 -2.30 -3.01 -7.33
N ALA A 97 -2.42 -3.24 -6.04
CA ALA A 97 -2.03 -4.52 -5.44
C ALA A 97 -2.92 -5.66 -5.93
N ALA A 98 -4.23 -5.41 -6.02
CA ALA A 98 -5.18 -6.40 -6.51
C ALA A 98 -4.91 -6.75 -7.98
N ASP A 99 -4.61 -5.75 -8.80
CA ASP A 99 -4.29 -5.97 -10.22
C ASP A 99 -2.99 -6.75 -10.36
N LYS A 100 -1.99 -6.45 -9.54
CA LYS A 100 -0.74 -7.19 -9.53
C LYS A 100 -0.99 -8.64 -9.15
N TYR A 101 -1.78 -8.87 -8.13
CA TYR A 101 -2.13 -10.22 -7.69
C TYR A 101 -2.87 -10.97 -8.79
N ALA A 102 -3.86 -10.34 -9.43
CA ALA A 102 -4.60 -10.94 -10.53
C ALA A 102 -3.66 -11.33 -11.68
N GLY A 103 -2.66 -10.52 -11.97
CA GLY A 103 -1.65 -10.84 -12.98
C GLY A 103 -0.86 -12.08 -12.63
N TYR A 104 -0.41 -12.21 -11.40
CA TYR A 104 0.32 -13.40 -10.97
C TYR A 104 -0.54 -14.65 -11.03
N VAL A 105 -1.80 -14.56 -10.64
CA VAL A 105 -2.71 -15.69 -10.66
C VAL A 105 -2.98 -16.13 -12.09
N ALA A 106 -3.13 -15.20 -13.01
CA ALA A 106 -3.38 -15.52 -14.41
C ALA A 106 -2.20 -16.24 -15.07
N GLU A 107 -0.97 -15.92 -14.63
CA GLU A 107 0.24 -16.52 -15.18
C GLU A 107 0.63 -17.83 -14.49
N ALA A 108 0.13 -18.04 -13.28
CA ALA A 108 0.51 -19.22 -12.51
C ALA A 108 -0.13 -20.47 -13.10
N PRO A 109 0.59 -21.61 -13.06
CA PRO A 109 -0.04 -22.88 -13.42
C PRO A 109 -1.18 -23.14 -12.46
N LYS A 110 -2.19 -23.82 -12.94
CA LYS A 110 -3.34 -24.16 -12.12
C LYS A 110 -3.11 -25.53 -11.48
N PRO A 111 -2.51 -25.56 -10.34
CA PRO A 111 -2.06 -26.82 -9.79
C PRO A 111 -3.18 -27.70 -9.32
N ALA A 112 -4.12 -27.13 -8.65
CA ALA A 112 -5.15 -27.92 -8.04
C ALA A 112 -6.15 -28.44 -9.06
N GLU A 113 -6.27 -27.77 -10.16
CA GLU A 113 -7.25 -28.18 -11.14
C GLU A 113 -6.80 -29.34 -11.98
N ALA A 114 -5.52 -29.40 -12.18
CA ALA A 114 -4.99 -30.49 -12.96
C ALA A 114 -5.43 -31.86 -12.42
N PRO A 115 -5.31 -32.09 -11.13
CA PRO A 115 -5.77 -33.37 -10.61
C PRO A 115 -7.25 -33.57 -10.77
N LYS A 116 -7.99 -32.52 -10.66
CA LYS A 116 -9.42 -32.67 -10.79
C LYS A 116 -9.84 -33.10 -12.15
N LEU A 117 -9.12 -32.65 -13.11
CA LEU A 117 -9.44 -33.06 -14.43
C LEU A 117 -9.26 -34.51 -14.61
N ALA A 118 -8.42 -35.08 -13.80
CA ALA A 118 -8.20 -36.49 -13.89
C ALA A 118 -9.45 -37.27 -13.60
N GLU A 119 -10.32 -36.69 -12.86
CA GLU A 119 -11.52 -37.41 -12.58
C GLU A 119 -12.42 -37.50 -13.77
N ALA A 120 -12.17 -36.71 -14.69
CA ALA A 120 -13.00 -36.74 -15.84
C ALA A 120 -13.11 -38.11 -16.46
N PRO A 121 -12.20 -38.95 -16.29
CA PRO A 121 -12.37 -40.24 -16.93
C PRO A 121 -13.59 -40.92 -16.39
N LYS A 122 -14.17 -41.61 -17.18
CA LYS A 122 -15.30 -42.40 -16.74
C LYS A 122 -15.41 -43.61 -17.59
#